data_89e18f8adc74b18754e2cca0860fb6a4
#
_entry.id   89e18f8adc74b18754e2cca0860fb6a4
#
_cell.length_a   1.000
_cell.length_b   1.000
_cell.length_c   1.000
_cell.angle_alpha   90.00
_cell.angle_beta   90.00
_cell.angle_gamma   90.00
#
_symmetry.space_group_name_H-M   'P 1'
#
loop_
_entity.id
_entity.type
_entity.pdbx_description
1 polymer ?
#
loop_
_entity_poly.entity_id
_entity_poly.type
_entity_poly.pdbx_seq_one_letter_code
_entity_poly.pdbx_strand_id
1 'polypeptide(L)'
;MRIGLNPAAINVYKGVRQAADALYASMRKLSTGERMSRPGDAPADFGISEMLRYQIRNSTEARRNIENARNMISSADTWMQATSDILSRMAELAISASDSSKSLQDRRNLEGEYQQLKEEIGRLAREAKYNGVQVVGRDQLVTYDKDKETFFLSQLDGGEKYTLPVKVMSGLQSQNNLDFLYDASKTFTQSLDGNYIFYADSNDHLVKYDIEKGGLFRDTSDNEEKSFDVDEQGRLWYATETAPASGVFQLKQQDITSWVQDSTLIATGDIADMASTEFRIYQDKVYYCDTNGDIVSRSLYNPNDVDIELASADFAFATTSGQFAISHDGLFMADVPTAGVVRVTNVETKLSQSFNLGAGITVDKLTFSADNQELMYIDTAESAIRRLDMQPGDQPRLLKDVKVHVASGAQGFSGLSLDGGSHRAYFRIHNGPDAAQESFVTTGDVRLLTLGIARTSIDTIEEASDALKAVQSAIDFVSVQRAKLGAEASRIDHTYEALIRYNDNIEQAESNLRDTDVVKESASMLELQVRHQAAIAIMAQANQQPSTVLRLLQ
;
A
#
# COMPACT_ATOMS: atom_id res chain seq x y z
N MET A 1 13.35 -67.50 60.15
CA MET A 1 13.57 -67.05 58.77
C MET A 1 12.22 -66.76 58.11
N ARG A 2 11.95 -65.57 57.61
CA ARG A 2 10.75 -65.27 56.81
C ARG A 2 10.95 -65.84 55.39
N ILE A 3 10.39 -66.96 55.08
CA ILE A 3 10.49 -67.71 53.82
C ILE A 3 9.71 -67.01 52.67
N GLY A 4 8.99 -65.94 52.94
CA GLY A 4 8.08 -65.32 51.98
C GLY A 4 8.62 -64.15 51.09
N LEU A 5 9.81 -63.70 51.32
CA LEU A 5 10.40 -62.57 50.52
C LEU A 5 11.87 -62.90 50.19
N ASN A 6 12.17 -63.11 48.90
CA ASN A 6 13.51 -63.26 48.39
C ASN A 6 14.02 -61.91 47.91
N PRO A 7 14.85 -61.11 48.73
CA PRO A 7 15.31 -59.82 48.35
C PRO A 7 16.21 -59.85 47.12
N ALA A 8 16.94 -60.91 46.88
CA ALA A 8 17.76 -61.11 45.70
C ALA A 8 16.89 -61.23 44.44
N ALA A 9 15.83 -62.03 44.47
CA ALA A 9 14.91 -62.13 43.34
C ALA A 9 14.20 -60.80 43.03
N ILE A 10 13.81 -60.01 44.06
CA ILE A 10 13.20 -58.71 43.89
C ILE A 10 14.18 -57.72 43.23
N ASN A 11 15.44 -57.70 43.63
CA ASN A 11 16.43 -56.85 43.02
C ASN A 11 16.75 -57.25 41.57
N VAL A 12 16.84 -58.53 41.29
CA VAL A 12 17.00 -59.05 39.92
C VAL A 12 15.77 -58.75 39.06
N TYR A 13 14.54 -58.88 39.61
CA TYR A 13 13.32 -58.49 38.90
C TYR A 13 13.31 -57.02 38.53
N LYS A 14 13.75 -56.12 39.43
CA LYS A 14 13.91 -54.69 39.08
C LYS A 14 14.91 -54.50 37.97
N GLY A 15 16.02 -55.23 37.95
CA GLY A 15 17.03 -55.20 36.90
C GLY A 15 16.48 -55.70 35.54
N VAL A 16 15.69 -56.79 35.53
CA VAL A 16 15.01 -57.30 34.32
C VAL A 16 14.06 -56.26 33.76
N ARG A 17 13.26 -55.63 34.62
CA ARG A 17 12.30 -54.60 34.22
C ARG A 17 13.01 -53.38 33.64
N GLN A 18 14.08 -52.91 34.29
CA GLN A 18 14.87 -51.80 33.77
C GLN A 18 15.50 -52.12 32.41
N ALA A 19 16.03 -53.34 32.22
CA ALA A 19 16.60 -53.78 30.93
C ALA A 19 15.55 -53.87 29.83
N ALA A 20 14.33 -54.37 30.20
CA ALA A 20 13.20 -54.41 29.27
C ALA A 20 12.72 -53.00 28.86
N ASP A 21 12.54 -52.09 29.83
CA ASP A 21 12.11 -50.72 29.59
C ASP A 21 13.15 -49.98 28.70
N ALA A 22 14.45 -50.16 28.93
CA ALA A 22 15.50 -49.61 28.11
C ALA A 22 15.51 -50.18 26.68
N LEU A 23 15.32 -51.51 26.54
CA LEU A 23 15.20 -52.16 25.23
C LEU A 23 13.99 -51.61 24.44
N TYR A 24 12.83 -51.50 25.07
CA TYR A 24 11.64 -50.91 24.44
C TYR A 24 11.83 -49.45 24.04
N ALA A 25 12.55 -48.66 24.84
CA ALA A 25 12.89 -47.30 24.51
C ALA A 25 13.79 -47.23 23.25
N SER A 26 14.82 -48.08 23.17
CA SER A 26 15.71 -48.17 22.02
C SER A 26 14.99 -48.66 20.76
N MET A 27 14.15 -49.69 20.88
CA MET A 27 13.31 -50.15 19.76
C MET A 27 12.38 -49.07 19.23
N ARG A 28 11.79 -48.26 20.10
CA ARG A 28 10.93 -47.14 19.72
C ARG A 28 11.72 -46.08 18.92
N LYS A 29 12.91 -45.68 19.42
CA LYS A 29 13.78 -44.72 18.69
C LYS A 29 14.15 -45.21 17.31
N LEU A 30 14.49 -46.49 17.17
CA LEU A 30 14.78 -47.10 15.87
C LEU A 30 13.56 -47.17 14.96
N SER A 31 12.37 -47.46 15.54
CA SER A 31 11.12 -47.51 14.76
C SER A 31 10.63 -46.17 14.31
N THR A 32 10.81 -45.09 15.10
CA THR A 32 10.39 -43.73 14.76
C THR A 32 11.45 -42.95 14.02
N GLY A 33 12.71 -43.36 14.11
CA GLY A 33 13.86 -42.56 13.64
C GLY A 33 14.19 -41.39 14.55
N GLU A 34 13.42 -41.17 15.61
CA GLU A 34 13.53 -40.01 16.50
C GLU A 34 14.20 -40.38 17.83
N ARG A 35 15.21 -39.62 18.22
CA ARG A 35 15.91 -39.72 19.53
C ARG A 35 14.96 -39.33 20.67
N MET A 36 14.07 -38.36 20.40
CA MET A 36 13.10 -37.81 21.37
C MET A 36 11.68 -37.99 20.84
N SER A 37 11.07 -39.12 21.12
CA SER A 37 9.69 -39.40 20.73
C SER A 37 8.65 -38.91 21.73
N ARG A 38 9.08 -38.55 22.95
CA ARG A 38 8.20 -38.08 24.03
C ARG A 38 8.83 -36.89 24.74
N PRO A 39 8.03 -35.92 25.23
CA PRO A 39 8.53 -34.79 26.00
C PRO A 39 9.37 -35.16 27.22
N GLY A 40 9.12 -36.36 27.80
CA GLY A 40 9.86 -36.87 28.96
C GLY A 40 11.25 -37.40 28.62
N ASP A 41 11.59 -37.66 27.36
CA ASP A 41 12.89 -38.22 26.96
C ASP A 41 14.03 -37.16 27.10
N ALA A 42 13.78 -35.91 26.70
CA ALA A 42 14.68 -34.77 26.88
C ALA A 42 13.87 -33.47 26.83
N PRO A 43 13.28 -32.98 27.94
CA PRO A 43 12.31 -31.87 27.92
C PRO A 43 12.85 -30.57 27.35
N ALA A 44 14.12 -30.24 27.62
CA ALA A 44 14.75 -29.03 27.12
C ALA A 44 14.96 -29.06 25.59
N ASP A 45 15.56 -30.16 25.10
CA ASP A 45 15.82 -30.36 23.66
C ASP A 45 14.51 -30.48 22.87
N PHE A 46 13.48 -31.11 23.49
CA PHE A 46 12.16 -31.23 22.87
C PHE A 46 11.50 -29.88 22.63
N GLY A 47 11.58 -28.96 23.61
CA GLY A 47 11.07 -27.59 23.45
C GLY A 47 11.78 -26.81 22.33
N ILE A 48 13.11 -26.94 22.25
CA ILE A 48 13.90 -26.32 21.18
C ILE A 48 13.54 -26.94 19.82
N SER A 49 13.43 -28.26 19.70
CA SER A 49 13.05 -28.94 18.45
C SER A 49 11.67 -28.51 17.97
N GLU A 50 10.67 -28.40 18.84
CA GLU A 50 9.34 -27.91 18.45
C GLU A 50 9.35 -26.45 17.98
N MET A 51 10.18 -25.60 18.60
CA MET A 51 10.39 -24.21 18.14
C MET A 51 11.03 -24.16 16.75
N LEU A 52 12.07 -24.98 16.51
CA LEU A 52 12.72 -25.08 15.18
C LEU A 52 11.72 -25.58 14.11
N ARG A 53 10.91 -26.57 14.43
CA ARG A 53 9.85 -27.08 13.52
C ARG A 53 8.80 -26.00 13.20
N TYR A 54 8.43 -25.18 14.17
CA TYR A 54 7.57 -24.02 13.94
C TYR A 54 8.23 -23.05 12.97
N GLN A 55 9.51 -22.71 13.18
CA GLN A 55 10.26 -21.84 12.29
C GLN A 55 10.41 -22.40 10.86
N ILE A 56 10.66 -23.71 10.70
CA ILE A 56 10.72 -24.39 9.40
C ILE A 56 9.40 -24.26 8.64
N ARG A 57 8.26 -24.49 9.32
CA ARG A 57 6.94 -24.35 8.69
C ARG A 57 6.66 -22.92 8.26
N ASN A 58 6.92 -21.96 9.13
CA ASN A 58 6.72 -20.54 8.81
C ASN A 58 7.64 -20.08 7.68
N SER A 59 8.91 -20.50 7.69
CA SER A 59 9.88 -20.21 6.63
C SER A 59 9.43 -20.79 5.29
N THR A 60 8.83 -21.97 5.29
CA THR A 60 8.28 -22.59 4.08
C THR A 60 7.13 -21.77 3.50
N GLU A 61 6.21 -21.28 4.34
CA GLU A 61 5.13 -20.39 3.88
C GLU A 61 5.65 -19.03 3.45
N ALA A 62 6.63 -18.46 4.16
CA ALA A 62 7.29 -17.21 3.74
C ALA A 62 7.95 -17.34 2.36
N ARG A 63 8.56 -18.48 2.07
CA ARG A 63 9.12 -18.79 0.75
C ARG A 63 8.05 -18.80 -0.35
N ARG A 64 6.87 -19.40 -0.09
CA ARG A 64 5.74 -19.36 -1.03
C ARG A 64 5.24 -17.94 -1.28
N ASN A 65 5.19 -17.12 -0.22
CA ASN A 65 4.82 -15.71 -0.35
C ASN A 65 5.81 -14.94 -1.26
N ILE A 66 7.10 -15.22 -1.10
CA ILE A 66 8.14 -14.64 -1.97
C ILE A 66 8.00 -15.10 -3.42
N GLU A 67 7.72 -16.39 -3.67
CA GLU A 67 7.47 -16.91 -5.01
C GLU A 67 6.25 -16.22 -5.67
N ASN A 68 5.17 -16.04 -4.91
CA ASN A 68 3.99 -15.30 -5.38
C ASN A 68 4.34 -13.83 -5.70
N ALA A 69 5.15 -13.19 -4.87
CA ALA A 69 5.61 -11.83 -5.11
C ALA A 69 6.46 -11.70 -6.38
N ARG A 70 7.36 -12.65 -6.63
CA ARG A 70 8.15 -12.71 -7.89
C ARG A 70 7.24 -12.81 -9.12
N ASN A 71 6.23 -13.68 -9.07
CA ASN A 71 5.27 -13.83 -10.15
C ASN A 71 4.45 -12.56 -10.37
N MET A 72 4.07 -11.88 -9.29
CA MET A 72 3.37 -10.59 -9.34
C MET A 72 4.24 -9.50 -9.99
N ILE A 73 5.51 -9.37 -9.58
CA ILE A 73 6.45 -8.40 -10.18
C ILE A 73 6.65 -8.69 -11.66
N SER A 74 6.84 -9.95 -12.03
CA SER A 74 6.99 -10.34 -13.44
C SER A 74 5.73 -10.00 -14.26
N SER A 75 4.55 -10.20 -13.68
CA SER A 75 3.29 -9.78 -14.32
C SER A 75 3.23 -8.26 -14.49
N ALA A 76 3.58 -7.49 -13.46
CA ALA A 76 3.58 -6.03 -13.52
C ALA A 76 4.57 -5.52 -14.59
N ASP A 77 5.79 -6.09 -14.66
CA ASP A 77 6.77 -5.72 -15.70
C ASP A 77 6.25 -6.01 -17.12
N THR A 78 5.53 -7.12 -17.31
CA THR A 78 4.93 -7.45 -18.62
C THR A 78 3.92 -6.39 -19.06
N TRP A 79 3.06 -5.91 -18.15
CA TRP A 79 2.12 -4.83 -18.44
C TRP A 79 2.82 -3.51 -18.74
N MET A 80 3.87 -3.16 -17.99
CA MET A 80 4.66 -1.96 -18.24
C MET A 80 5.44 -2.04 -19.55
N GLN A 81 5.92 -3.22 -19.94
CA GLN A 81 6.56 -3.42 -21.25
C GLN A 81 5.56 -3.15 -22.38
N ALA A 82 4.36 -3.72 -22.30
CA ALA A 82 3.32 -3.49 -23.30
C ALA A 82 2.98 -2.01 -23.44
N THR A 83 2.89 -1.28 -22.31
CA THR A 83 2.69 0.17 -22.32
C THR A 83 3.85 0.90 -23.00
N SER A 84 5.10 0.52 -22.73
CA SER A 84 6.28 1.10 -23.38
C SER A 84 6.30 0.90 -24.90
N ASP A 85 5.85 -0.26 -25.36
CA ASP A 85 5.78 -0.58 -26.79
C ASP A 85 4.71 0.30 -27.49
N ILE A 86 3.56 0.53 -26.83
CA ILE A 86 2.52 1.44 -27.34
C ILE A 86 3.01 2.89 -27.35
N LEU A 87 3.66 3.34 -26.28
CA LEU A 87 4.24 4.70 -26.23
C LEU A 87 5.26 4.91 -27.36
N SER A 88 6.08 3.93 -27.66
CA SER A 88 7.02 4.00 -28.77
C SER A 88 6.30 4.18 -30.11
N ARG A 89 5.19 3.46 -30.33
CA ARG A 89 4.35 3.64 -31.51
C ARG A 89 3.69 5.01 -31.57
N MET A 90 3.22 5.52 -30.43
CA MET A 90 2.68 6.87 -30.35
C MET A 90 3.72 7.94 -30.70
N ALA A 91 4.97 7.77 -30.29
CA ALA A 91 6.08 8.66 -30.68
C ALA A 91 6.33 8.66 -32.20
N GLU A 92 6.29 7.49 -32.85
CA GLU A 92 6.38 7.39 -34.30
C GLU A 92 5.26 8.16 -35.01
N LEU A 93 4.02 8.05 -34.52
CA LEU A 93 2.87 8.76 -35.08
C LEU A 93 3.03 10.29 -34.89
N ALA A 94 3.48 10.73 -33.72
CA ALA A 94 3.72 12.15 -33.44
C ALA A 94 4.82 12.73 -34.33
N ILE A 95 5.91 12.00 -34.55
CA ILE A 95 6.96 12.40 -35.51
C ILE A 95 6.39 12.48 -36.94
N SER A 96 5.59 11.49 -37.36
CA SER A 96 4.95 11.51 -38.68
C SER A 96 3.98 12.67 -38.86
N ALA A 97 3.23 13.04 -37.82
CA ALA A 97 2.27 14.13 -37.86
C ALA A 97 2.94 15.52 -37.81
N SER A 98 4.15 15.64 -37.22
CA SER A 98 4.93 16.87 -37.19
C SER A 98 5.54 17.27 -38.54
N ASP A 99 5.50 16.36 -39.54
CA ASP A 99 6.04 16.65 -40.87
C ASP A 99 5.09 17.61 -41.63
N SER A 100 5.63 18.73 -42.10
CA SER A 100 4.90 19.76 -42.86
C SER A 100 4.39 19.26 -44.23
N SER A 101 4.92 18.16 -44.75
CA SER A 101 4.46 17.56 -46.02
C SER A 101 3.10 16.86 -45.89
N LYS A 102 2.63 16.58 -44.69
CA LYS A 102 1.34 15.91 -44.42
C LYS A 102 0.17 16.87 -44.56
N SER A 103 -0.89 16.45 -45.24
CA SER A 103 -2.14 17.18 -45.29
C SER A 103 -2.90 17.10 -43.96
N LEU A 104 -3.85 18.03 -43.77
CA LEU A 104 -4.76 17.96 -42.59
C LEU A 104 -5.50 16.64 -42.51
N GLN A 105 -5.88 16.05 -43.65
CA GLN A 105 -6.58 14.77 -43.67
C GLN A 105 -5.67 13.62 -43.23
N ASP A 106 -4.40 13.65 -43.65
CA ASP A 106 -3.41 12.65 -43.23
C ASP A 106 -3.18 12.73 -41.72
N ARG A 107 -3.04 13.93 -41.15
CA ARG A 107 -2.88 14.13 -39.70
C ARG A 107 -4.10 13.62 -38.92
N ARG A 108 -5.32 13.92 -39.38
CA ARG A 108 -6.54 13.38 -38.75
C ARG A 108 -6.60 11.84 -38.77
N ASN A 109 -6.09 11.21 -39.81
CA ASN A 109 -6.02 9.76 -39.88
C ASN A 109 -4.99 9.23 -38.84
N LEU A 110 -3.83 9.90 -38.72
CA LEU A 110 -2.83 9.58 -37.70
C LEU A 110 -3.34 9.83 -36.29
N GLU A 111 -4.09 10.93 -36.07
CA GLU A 111 -4.75 11.24 -34.81
C GLU A 111 -5.72 10.13 -34.39
N GLY A 112 -6.52 9.59 -35.35
CA GLY A 112 -7.40 8.48 -35.07
C GLY A 112 -6.67 7.24 -34.53
N GLU A 113 -5.50 6.88 -35.10
CA GLU A 113 -4.65 5.79 -34.58
C GLU A 113 -4.06 6.16 -33.21
N TYR A 114 -3.60 7.42 -33.06
CA TYR A 114 -3.02 7.92 -31.81
C TYR A 114 -4.00 7.84 -30.65
N GLN A 115 -5.25 8.24 -30.83
CA GLN A 115 -6.30 8.17 -29.81
C GLN A 115 -6.66 6.72 -29.47
N GLN A 116 -6.71 5.81 -30.45
CA GLN A 116 -6.92 4.38 -30.18
C GLN A 116 -5.79 3.78 -29.33
N LEU A 117 -4.54 4.19 -29.55
CA LEU A 117 -3.41 3.76 -28.72
C LEU A 117 -3.51 4.31 -27.30
N LYS A 118 -3.97 5.56 -27.13
CA LYS A 118 -4.27 6.12 -25.79
C LYS A 118 -5.33 5.29 -25.06
N GLU A 119 -6.45 4.99 -25.73
CA GLU A 119 -7.51 4.15 -25.16
C GLU A 119 -6.98 2.77 -24.76
N GLU A 120 -6.08 2.20 -25.57
CA GLU A 120 -5.46 0.90 -25.27
C GLU A 120 -4.55 0.96 -24.04
N ILE A 121 -3.74 2.02 -23.85
CA ILE A 121 -2.99 2.22 -22.60
C ILE A 121 -3.95 2.30 -21.41
N GLY A 122 -5.03 3.07 -21.52
CA GLY A 122 -6.05 3.17 -20.47
C GLY A 122 -6.69 1.81 -20.15
N ARG A 123 -6.96 0.97 -21.18
CA ARG A 123 -7.45 -0.40 -21.00
C ARG A 123 -6.43 -1.28 -20.29
N LEU A 124 -5.17 -1.26 -20.73
CA LEU A 124 -4.09 -2.04 -20.11
C LEU A 124 -3.92 -1.69 -18.62
N ALA A 125 -3.93 -0.40 -18.29
CA ALA A 125 -3.81 0.05 -16.90
C ALA A 125 -4.95 -0.50 -16.01
N ARG A 126 -6.19 -0.58 -16.52
CA ARG A 126 -7.34 -1.14 -15.78
C ARG A 126 -7.31 -2.66 -15.68
N GLU A 127 -6.80 -3.34 -16.71
CA GLU A 127 -6.76 -4.81 -16.78
C GLU A 127 -5.51 -5.44 -16.15
N ALA A 128 -4.51 -4.65 -15.79
CA ALA A 128 -3.27 -5.10 -15.18
C ALA A 128 -3.51 -5.67 -13.76
N LYS A 129 -4.01 -6.91 -13.70
CA LYS A 129 -4.36 -7.60 -12.45
C LYS A 129 -3.57 -8.88 -12.28
N TYR A 130 -3.18 -9.16 -11.04
CA TYR A 130 -2.64 -10.43 -10.59
C TYR A 130 -3.53 -10.99 -9.47
N ASN A 131 -4.11 -12.16 -9.67
CA ASN A 131 -5.06 -12.79 -8.74
C ASN A 131 -6.23 -11.87 -8.34
N GLY A 132 -6.74 -11.08 -9.30
CA GLY A 132 -7.84 -10.13 -9.07
C GLY A 132 -7.44 -8.80 -8.45
N VAL A 133 -6.18 -8.66 -8.04
CA VAL A 133 -5.63 -7.42 -7.45
C VAL A 133 -4.90 -6.64 -8.52
N GLN A 134 -5.20 -5.35 -8.66
CA GLN A 134 -4.52 -4.48 -9.62
C GLN A 134 -3.04 -4.31 -9.25
N VAL A 135 -2.16 -4.58 -10.20
CA VAL A 135 -0.70 -4.58 -9.96
C VAL A 135 -0.01 -3.36 -10.54
N VAL A 136 -0.72 -2.54 -11.30
CA VAL A 136 -0.21 -1.31 -11.90
C VAL A 136 -1.25 -0.22 -11.70
N GLY A 137 -0.86 0.92 -11.14
CA GLY A 137 -1.73 2.08 -10.97
C GLY A 137 -2.92 1.86 -10.05
N ARG A 138 -2.69 1.81 -8.75
CA ARG A 138 -3.77 1.78 -7.74
C ARG A 138 -3.99 3.16 -7.17
N ASP A 139 -5.25 3.54 -7.01
CA ASP A 139 -5.60 4.76 -6.29
C ASP A 139 -5.26 4.62 -4.81
N GLN A 140 -4.61 5.64 -4.28
CA GLN A 140 -4.19 5.71 -2.90
C GLN A 140 -4.96 6.79 -2.19
N LEU A 141 -5.75 6.39 -1.22
CA LEU A 141 -6.51 7.27 -0.37
C LEU A 141 -5.72 7.58 0.88
N VAL A 142 -5.47 8.85 1.13
CA VAL A 142 -4.95 9.33 2.41
C VAL A 142 -6.07 10.02 3.17
N THR A 143 -6.22 9.67 4.42
CA THR A 143 -7.18 10.30 5.34
C THR A 143 -6.59 10.38 6.74
N TYR A 144 -7.07 11.34 7.52
CA TYR A 144 -6.68 11.51 8.92
C TYR A 144 -7.80 11.05 9.84
N ASP A 145 -7.50 10.10 10.72
CA ASP A 145 -8.41 9.61 11.76
C ASP A 145 -8.23 10.47 13.01
N LYS A 146 -9.24 11.27 13.35
CA LYS A 146 -9.22 12.18 14.50
C LYS A 146 -9.17 11.46 15.84
N ASP A 147 -9.72 10.25 15.91
CA ASP A 147 -9.75 9.46 17.15
C ASP A 147 -8.38 8.85 17.47
N LYS A 148 -7.60 8.55 16.47
CA LYS A 148 -6.26 7.97 16.60
C LYS A 148 -5.13 8.97 16.40
N GLU A 149 -5.46 10.18 15.98
CA GLU A 149 -4.49 11.24 15.65
C GLU A 149 -3.40 10.73 14.66
N THR A 150 -3.83 9.98 13.65
CA THR A 150 -2.92 9.35 12.69
C THR A 150 -3.44 9.46 11.27
N PHE A 151 -2.51 9.58 10.31
CA PHE A 151 -2.83 9.42 8.90
C PHE A 151 -2.96 7.95 8.54
N PHE A 152 -3.98 7.62 7.79
CA PHE A 152 -4.20 6.32 7.18
C PHE A 152 -3.97 6.39 5.70
N LEU A 153 -3.23 5.41 5.21
CA LEU A 153 -3.02 5.16 3.82
C LEU A 153 -3.79 3.90 3.43
N SER A 154 -4.75 4.04 2.54
CA SER A 154 -5.52 2.91 2.00
C SER A 154 -5.35 2.84 0.50
N GLN A 155 -5.32 1.63 -0.05
CA GLN A 155 -5.34 1.44 -1.50
C GLN A 155 -6.75 1.06 -1.92
N LEU A 156 -7.22 1.69 -2.99
CA LEU A 156 -8.51 1.39 -3.59
C LEU A 156 -8.31 0.33 -4.67
N ASP A 157 -8.98 -0.80 -4.53
CA ASP A 157 -9.14 -1.73 -5.63
C ASP A 157 -10.35 -1.27 -6.44
N GLY A 158 -10.25 -1.16 -7.74
CA GLY A 158 -11.36 -0.79 -8.63
C GLY A 158 -12.57 -1.73 -8.57
N GLY A 159 -12.81 -2.35 -7.41
CA GLY A 159 -13.90 -3.26 -7.05
C GLY A 159 -14.62 -2.83 -5.78
N GLU A 160 -15.62 -3.59 -5.36
CA GLU A 160 -16.43 -3.31 -4.15
C GLU A 160 -15.68 -3.56 -2.83
N LYS A 161 -14.43 -4.03 -2.87
CA LYS A 161 -13.65 -4.37 -1.67
C LYS A 161 -12.48 -3.42 -1.50
N TYR A 162 -12.43 -2.80 -0.35
CA TYR A 162 -11.30 -1.97 0.09
C TYR A 162 -10.22 -2.83 0.71
N THR A 163 -8.98 -2.55 0.34
CA THR A 163 -7.84 -3.09 1.09
C THR A 163 -7.78 -2.40 2.45
N LEU A 164 -7.51 -3.17 3.49
CA LEU A 164 -7.17 -2.66 4.81
C LEU A 164 -6.08 -1.59 4.71
N PRO A 165 -6.04 -0.62 5.65
CA PRO A 165 -4.99 0.39 5.65
C PRO A 165 -3.62 -0.28 5.55
N VAL A 166 -2.86 0.08 4.53
CA VAL A 166 -1.56 -0.55 4.23
C VAL A 166 -0.51 -0.10 5.23
N LYS A 167 -0.63 1.12 5.71
CA LYS A 167 0.30 1.68 6.69
C LYS A 167 -0.41 2.68 7.59
N VAL A 168 -0.26 2.50 8.89
CA VAL A 168 -0.60 3.51 9.90
C VAL A 168 0.67 4.32 10.13
N MET A 169 0.60 5.61 9.89
CA MET A 169 1.72 6.51 10.10
C MET A 169 1.79 6.91 11.56
N SER A 170 2.39 6.06 12.39
CA SER A 170 2.48 6.22 13.84
C SER A 170 3.59 7.18 14.31
N GLY A 171 4.38 7.73 13.40
CA GLY A 171 5.51 8.61 13.76
C GLY A 171 5.12 9.99 14.27
N LEU A 172 3.86 10.40 14.07
CA LEU A 172 3.37 11.71 14.52
C LEU A 172 3.06 11.76 16.02
N GLN A 173 2.86 10.62 16.68
CA GLN A 173 2.60 10.53 18.11
C GLN A 173 3.85 10.47 18.99
N SER A 174 5.03 10.26 18.43
CA SER A 174 6.19 9.91 19.23
C SER A 174 7.05 11.11 19.53
N GLN A 175 7.25 11.29 20.81
CA GLN A 175 8.32 12.01 21.46
C GLN A 175 8.20 13.53 21.57
N ASN A 176 7.40 13.96 22.54
CA ASN A 176 7.54 15.27 23.22
C ASN A 176 7.57 16.55 22.35
N ASN A 177 7.20 16.48 21.08
CA ASN A 177 7.05 17.63 20.20
C ASN A 177 5.60 17.71 19.73
N LEU A 178 4.77 18.41 20.48
CA LEU A 178 3.43 18.85 20.09
C LEU A 178 3.43 19.72 18.82
N ASP A 179 4.61 20.12 18.37
CA ASP A 179 4.82 21.07 17.27
C ASP A 179 4.59 20.48 15.86
N PHE A 180 4.42 19.18 15.70
CA PHE A 180 4.21 18.50 14.41
C PHE A 180 2.81 17.90 14.27
N LEU A 181 1.89 18.18 15.18
CA LEU A 181 0.52 17.68 15.11
C LEU A 181 -0.23 18.37 13.98
N TYR A 182 -0.84 17.57 13.11
CA TYR A 182 -1.73 18.07 12.08
C TYR A 182 -2.93 18.80 12.71
N ASP A 183 -3.20 20.00 12.24
CA ASP A 183 -4.43 20.71 12.58
C ASP A 183 -5.59 20.18 11.73
N ALA A 184 -6.50 19.45 12.38
CA ALA A 184 -7.64 18.82 11.72
C ALA A 184 -8.66 19.81 11.10
N SER A 185 -8.53 21.11 11.36
CA SER A 185 -9.32 22.16 10.71
C SER A 185 -8.78 22.56 9.34
N LYS A 186 -7.58 22.08 8.96
CA LYS A 186 -6.89 22.45 7.73
C LYS A 186 -6.92 21.35 6.71
N THR A 187 -6.44 21.67 5.52
CA THR A 187 -6.30 20.68 4.44
C THR A 187 -4.92 20.03 4.48
N PHE A 188 -4.80 18.90 3.88
CA PHE A 188 -3.52 18.26 3.56
C PHE A 188 -3.56 17.76 2.11
N THR A 189 -2.41 17.56 1.53
CA THR A 189 -2.27 17.01 0.19
C THR A 189 -1.13 16.00 0.14
N GLN A 190 -1.11 15.20 -0.91
CA GLN A 190 -0.09 14.19 -1.14
C GLN A 190 0.74 14.59 -2.36
N SER A 191 2.03 14.23 -2.36
CA SER A 191 2.86 14.40 -3.56
C SER A 191 2.43 13.47 -4.68
N LEU A 192 2.61 13.89 -5.93
CA LEU A 192 2.29 13.09 -7.12
C LEU A 192 2.95 11.70 -7.13
N ASP A 193 4.12 11.57 -6.55
CA ASP A 193 4.84 10.31 -6.45
C ASP A 193 4.37 9.43 -5.27
N GLY A 194 3.39 9.92 -4.49
CA GLY A 194 2.84 9.22 -3.33
C GLY A 194 3.83 9.02 -2.17
N ASN A 195 4.99 9.69 -2.19
CA ASN A 195 6.02 9.50 -1.16
C ASN A 195 5.86 10.44 0.02
N TYR A 196 5.21 11.58 -0.17
CA TYR A 196 5.14 12.63 0.84
C TYR A 196 3.70 13.05 1.10
N ILE A 197 3.42 13.43 2.33
CA ILE A 197 2.20 14.15 2.72
C ILE A 197 2.63 15.54 3.18
N PHE A 198 1.92 16.54 2.71
CA PHE A 198 2.08 17.94 3.09
C PHE A 198 0.87 18.38 3.90
N TYR A 199 1.12 18.98 5.05
CA TYR A 199 0.07 19.48 5.93
C TYR A 199 0.57 20.67 6.76
N ALA A 200 -0.37 21.45 7.31
CA ALA A 200 -0.04 22.46 8.28
C ALA A 200 -0.12 21.90 9.71
N ASP A 201 0.85 22.24 10.54
CA ASP A 201 0.83 21.93 11.97
C ASP A 201 -0.07 22.90 12.76
N SER A 202 -0.18 22.69 14.06
CA SER A 202 -0.96 23.55 14.96
C SER A 202 -0.45 24.99 15.07
N ASN A 203 0.75 25.27 14.58
CA ASN A 203 1.37 26.60 14.56
C ASN A 203 1.40 27.23 13.17
N ASP A 204 0.65 26.70 12.23
CA ASP A 204 0.55 27.14 10.84
C ASP A 204 1.83 26.99 10.01
N HIS A 205 2.69 26.06 10.37
CA HIS A 205 3.88 25.76 9.59
C HIS A 205 3.65 24.58 8.64
N LEU A 206 4.22 24.67 7.46
CA LEU A 206 4.22 23.59 6.48
C LEU A 206 5.09 22.44 6.95
N VAL A 207 4.51 21.25 6.98
CA VAL A 207 5.19 20.01 7.33
C VAL A 207 5.16 19.05 6.13
N LYS A 208 6.33 18.51 5.79
CA LYS A 208 6.50 17.43 4.83
C LYS A 208 6.77 16.13 5.59
N TYR A 209 5.95 15.14 5.39
CA TYR A 209 6.11 13.80 5.96
C TYR A 209 6.52 12.81 4.87
N ASP A 210 7.66 12.12 5.05
CA ASP A 210 8.11 11.05 4.17
C ASP A 210 7.45 9.73 4.59
N ILE A 211 6.57 9.19 3.73
CA ILE A 211 5.78 7.99 4.00
C ILE A 211 6.68 6.75 4.10
N GLU A 212 7.76 6.69 3.32
CA GLU A 212 8.64 5.53 3.26
C GLU A 212 9.61 5.50 4.45
N LYS A 213 10.24 6.63 4.74
CA LYS A 213 11.28 6.75 5.77
C LYS A 213 10.76 7.15 7.14
N GLY A 214 9.54 7.71 7.21
CA GLY A 214 8.97 8.26 8.44
C GLY A 214 9.66 9.55 8.90
N GLY A 215 10.35 10.25 8.00
CA GLY A 215 11.02 11.52 8.31
C GLY A 215 10.05 12.69 8.26
N LEU A 216 10.18 13.63 9.22
CA LEU A 216 9.43 14.87 9.27
C LEU A 216 10.37 16.04 8.96
N PHE A 217 9.94 16.93 8.07
CA PHE A 217 10.62 18.17 7.74
C PHE A 217 9.62 19.32 7.92
N ARG A 218 10.03 20.36 8.61
CA ARG A 218 9.20 21.52 8.91
C ARG A 218 9.79 22.78 8.30
N ASP A 219 8.97 23.56 7.63
CA ASP A 219 9.31 24.93 7.27
C ASP A 219 8.86 25.87 8.39
N THR A 220 9.78 26.69 8.88
CA THR A 220 9.52 27.63 9.99
C THR A 220 9.48 29.08 9.52
N SER A 221 9.50 29.33 8.22
CA SER A 221 9.67 30.66 7.68
C SER A 221 8.40 31.47 7.51
N ASP A 222 7.26 30.80 7.30
CA ASP A 222 5.96 31.43 7.11
C ASP A 222 4.95 30.88 8.13
N ASN A 223 4.10 31.71 8.70
CA ASN A 223 3.21 31.36 9.81
C ASN A 223 1.71 31.38 9.45
N GLU A 224 1.32 31.35 8.17
CA GLU A 224 -0.10 31.52 7.79
C GLU A 224 -0.55 30.64 6.62
N GLU A 225 -0.06 29.42 6.59
CA GLU A 225 -0.38 28.47 5.51
C GLU A 225 -1.72 27.79 5.79
N LYS A 226 -2.70 27.91 4.90
CA LYS A 226 -4.08 27.45 5.14
C LYS A 226 -4.54 26.32 4.23
N SER A 227 -4.06 26.25 3.00
CA SER A 227 -4.39 25.16 2.08
C SER A 227 -3.25 24.85 1.14
N PHE A 228 -3.24 23.62 0.63
CA PHE A 228 -2.15 23.08 -0.18
C PHE A 228 -2.72 22.32 -1.36
N ASP A 229 -2.01 22.38 -2.47
CA ASP A 229 -2.24 21.50 -3.61
C ASP A 229 -0.94 21.21 -4.34
N VAL A 230 -0.90 20.12 -5.12
CA VAL A 230 0.27 19.71 -5.89
C VAL A 230 -0.12 19.69 -7.35
N ASP A 231 0.66 20.37 -8.20
CA ASP A 231 0.39 20.42 -9.63
C ASP A 231 0.87 19.15 -10.38
N GLU A 232 0.54 19.08 -11.67
CA GLU A 232 0.89 17.95 -12.54
C GLU A 232 2.41 17.77 -12.73
N GLN A 233 3.22 18.77 -12.43
CA GLN A 233 4.68 18.69 -12.45
C GLN A 233 5.26 18.29 -11.10
N GLY A 234 4.41 18.05 -10.08
CA GLY A 234 4.84 17.65 -8.74
C GLY A 234 5.34 18.83 -7.88
N ARG A 235 4.98 20.08 -8.23
CA ARG A 235 5.32 21.26 -7.45
C ARG A 235 4.25 21.49 -6.40
N LEU A 236 4.66 21.75 -5.16
CA LEU A 236 3.76 22.09 -4.06
C LEU A 236 3.37 23.56 -4.13
N TRP A 237 2.09 23.82 -4.06
CA TRP A 237 1.50 25.14 -3.99
C TRP A 237 0.78 25.33 -2.69
N TYR A 238 0.86 26.52 -2.12
CA TYR A 238 0.14 26.85 -0.91
C TYR A 238 -0.34 28.30 -0.95
N ALA A 239 -1.48 28.52 -0.27
CA ALA A 239 -2.08 29.86 -0.15
C ALA A 239 -1.70 30.47 1.19
N THR A 240 -1.17 31.69 1.16
CA THR A 240 -0.89 32.49 2.36
C THR A 240 -1.72 33.77 2.34
N GLU A 241 -2.21 34.21 3.48
CA GLU A 241 -2.81 35.55 3.59
C GLU A 241 -1.73 36.63 3.56
N THR A 242 -1.94 37.71 2.83
CA THR A 242 -0.98 38.83 2.75
C THR A 242 -0.83 39.59 4.08
N ALA A 243 -1.87 39.58 4.91
CA ALA A 243 -1.87 40.05 6.29
C ALA A 243 -2.97 39.32 7.06
N PRO A 244 -2.83 39.06 8.37
CA PRO A 244 -3.84 38.37 9.17
C PRO A 244 -5.25 38.99 9.03
N ALA A 245 -6.22 38.14 8.65
CA ALA A 245 -7.61 38.53 8.40
C ALA A 245 -7.83 39.57 7.28
N SER A 246 -6.91 39.68 6.34
CA SER A 246 -7.07 40.59 5.18
C SER A 246 -8.05 40.06 4.13
N GLY A 247 -8.27 38.74 4.08
CA GLY A 247 -9.04 38.08 3.03
C GLY A 247 -8.37 38.13 1.65
N VAL A 248 -7.11 38.55 1.58
CA VAL A 248 -6.34 38.60 0.35
C VAL A 248 -5.27 37.53 0.37
N PHE A 249 -5.31 36.63 -0.56
CA PHE A 249 -4.43 35.47 -0.63
C PHE A 249 -3.36 35.63 -1.70
N GLN A 250 -2.20 35.07 -1.45
CA GLN A 250 -1.11 34.90 -2.40
C GLN A 250 -0.78 33.42 -2.52
N LEU A 251 -0.56 32.96 -3.75
CA LEU A 251 -0.09 31.61 -4.02
C LEU A 251 1.42 31.59 -4.09
N LYS A 252 2.01 30.69 -3.32
CA LYS A 252 3.46 30.44 -3.30
C LYS A 252 3.73 29.03 -3.77
N GLN A 253 4.84 28.84 -4.45
CA GLN A 253 5.33 27.55 -4.91
C GLN A 253 6.56 27.14 -4.12
N GLN A 254 6.65 25.85 -3.80
CA GLN A 254 7.82 25.26 -3.15
C GLN A 254 8.33 24.04 -3.92
N ASP A 255 9.66 23.95 -4.08
CA ASP A 255 10.28 22.77 -4.65
C ASP A 255 10.31 21.63 -3.61
N ILE A 256 9.67 20.52 -3.95
CA ILE A 256 9.56 19.34 -3.10
C ILE A 256 10.90 18.61 -2.95
N THR A 257 11.77 18.70 -3.94
CA THR A 257 13.00 17.92 -4.00
C THR A 257 14.13 18.51 -3.18
N SER A 258 14.31 19.83 -3.25
CA SER A 258 15.40 20.53 -2.58
C SER A 258 15.04 20.96 -1.16
N TRP A 259 13.75 21.14 -0.86
CA TRP A 259 13.24 21.73 0.39
C TRP A 259 14.02 22.97 0.84
N VAL A 260 14.61 23.66 -0.14
CA VAL A 260 15.21 24.97 0.08
C VAL A 260 14.09 25.97 0.00
N GLN A 261 14.06 26.85 0.94
CA GLN A 261 13.17 27.98 1.09
C GLN A 261 13.28 28.93 -0.13
N ASP A 262 12.70 28.54 -1.23
CA ASP A 262 12.60 29.35 -2.43
C ASP A 262 11.11 29.49 -2.78
N SER A 263 10.37 30.12 -1.86
CA SER A 263 9.02 30.56 -2.12
C SER A 263 9.05 31.68 -3.13
N THR A 264 9.13 31.32 -4.41
CA THR A 264 8.92 32.28 -5.48
C THR A 264 7.47 32.67 -5.47
N LEU A 265 7.22 33.92 -5.10
CA LEU A 265 5.93 34.54 -5.34
C LEU A 265 5.66 34.47 -6.83
N ILE A 266 4.67 33.66 -7.23
CA ILE A 266 4.31 33.59 -8.63
C ILE A 266 3.39 34.74 -8.94
N ALA A 267 3.50 35.21 -10.18
CA ALA A 267 2.86 36.44 -10.66
C ALA A 267 1.32 36.40 -10.72
N THR A 268 0.65 35.55 -9.96
CA THR A 268 -0.81 35.59 -9.84
C THR A 268 -1.33 36.89 -9.25
N GLY A 269 -0.43 37.67 -8.60
CA GLY A 269 -0.83 38.85 -7.84
C GLY A 269 -1.69 38.46 -6.62
N ASP A 270 -2.23 39.44 -5.96
CA ASP A 270 -3.14 39.28 -4.85
C ASP A 270 -4.50 38.77 -5.34
N ILE A 271 -5.03 37.71 -4.72
CA ILE A 271 -6.36 37.17 -4.98
C ILE A 271 -7.28 37.68 -3.86
N ALA A 272 -8.03 38.75 -4.17
CA ALA A 272 -8.88 39.42 -3.18
C ALA A 272 -10.34 38.91 -3.18
N ASP A 273 -10.71 38.07 -4.12
CA ASP A 273 -12.06 37.61 -4.39
C ASP A 273 -12.29 36.13 -4.00
N MET A 274 -11.32 35.51 -3.34
CA MET A 274 -11.44 34.11 -2.90
C MET A 274 -12.40 33.99 -1.72
N ALA A 275 -13.48 33.21 -1.88
CA ALA A 275 -14.50 33.05 -0.84
C ALA A 275 -14.07 32.07 0.28
N SER A 276 -13.19 31.12 -0.05
CA SER A 276 -12.64 30.15 0.89
C SER A 276 -11.17 29.90 0.61
N THR A 277 -10.46 29.33 1.57
CA THR A 277 -9.05 28.97 1.39
C THR A 277 -8.84 27.76 0.50
N GLU A 278 -9.89 27.06 0.04
CA GLU A 278 -9.77 25.89 -0.80
C GLU A 278 -9.54 26.30 -2.26
N PHE A 279 -8.49 25.77 -2.85
CA PHE A 279 -8.16 25.91 -4.26
C PHE A 279 -7.67 24.59 -4.83
N ARG A 280 -7.66 24.50 -6.15
CA ARG A 280 -7.07 23.40 -6.90
C ARG A 280 -6.24 23.95 -8.04
N ILE A 281 -5.12 23.29 -8.34
CA ILE A 281 -4.27 23.65 -9.46
C ILE A 281 -4.36 22.59 -10.54
N TYR A 282 -4.58 23.09 -11.75
CA TYR A 282 -4.65 22.27 -12.93
C TYR A 282 -4.19 23.05 -14.16
N GLN A 283 -3.28 22.49 -14.96
CA GLN A 283 -2.75 23.07 -16.19
C GLN A 283 -2.33 24.56 -16.08
N ASP A 284 -1.45 24.86 -15.12
CA ASP A 284 -0.98 26.24 -14.88
C ASP A 284 -2.11 27.25 -14.59
N LYS A 285 -3.29 26.77 -14.17
CA LYS A 285 -4.38 27.58 -13.67
C LYS A 285 -4.72 27.19 -12.24
N VAL A 286 -5.08 28.17 -11.43
CA VAL A 286 -5.68 27.96 -10.11
C VAL A 286 -7.19 28.08 -10.23
N TYR A 287 -7.91 27.16 -9.66
CA TYR A 287 -9.37 27.14 -9.58
C TYR A 287 -9.79 27.40 -8.13
N TYR A 288 -10.69 28.32 -7.94
CA TYR A 288 -11.22 28.67 -6.61
C TYR A 288 -12.66 29.15 -6.72
N CYS A 289 -13.36 29.16 -5.59
CA CYS A 289 -14.68 29.78 -5.49
C CYS A 289 -14.50 31.27 -5.13
N ASP A 290 -15.10 32.17 -5.90
CA ASP A 290 -15.07 33.59 -5.60
C ASP A 290 -16.15 34.02 -4.59
N THR A 291 -16.13 35.26 -4.17
CA THR A 291 -17.10 35.84 -3.21
C THR A 291 -18.52 35.92 -3.77
N ASN A 292 -18.72 35.78 -5.08
CA ASN A 292 -20.05 35.72 -5.71
C ASN A 292 -20.60 34.29 -5.75
N GLY A 293 -19.77 33.29 -5.42
CA GLY A 293 -20.11 31.88 -5.54
C GLY A 293 -19.84 31.30 -6.94
N ASP A 294 -19.10 32.00 -7.78
CA ASP A 294 -18.67 31.51 -9.08
C ASP A 294 -17.41 30.66 -8.92
N ILE A 295 -17.25 29.61 -9.71
CA ILE A 295 -15.97 28.93 -9.83
C ILE A 295 -15.16 29.59 -10.93
N VAL A 296 -14.05 30.14 -10.53
CA VAL A 296 -13.14 30.93 -11.35
C VAL A 296 -11.85 30.18 -11.57
N SER A 297 -11.35 30.18 -12.79
CA SER A 297 -9.98 29.80 -13.10
C SER A 297 -9.13 31.04 -13.37
N ARG A 298 -7.90 31.01 -12.86
CA ARG A 298 -6.93 32.09 -13.05
C ARG A 298 -5.58 31.52 -13.43
N SER A 299 -4.94 32.11 -14.45
CA SER A 299 -3.61 31.68 -14.86
C SER A 299 -2.57 31.97 -13.77
N LEU A 300 -1.72 30.99 -13.48
CA LEU A 300 -0.63 31.12 -12.51
C LEU A 300 0.45 32.12 -12.96
N TYR A 301 0.57 32.39 -14.26
CA TYR A 301 1.60 33.24 -14.85
C TYR A 301 1.07 34.56 -15.38
N ASN A 302 -0.25 34.71 -15.54
CA ASN A 302 -0.88 35.95 -16.02
C ASN A 302 -2.07 36.34 -15.15
N PRO A 303 -1.91 37.29 -14.21
CA PRO A 303 -2.95 37.67 -13.27
C PRO A 303 -4.22 38.27 -13.92
N ASN A 304 -4.13 38.70 -15.17
CA ASN A 304 -5.27 39.28 -15.91
C ASN A 304 -6.07 38.25 -16.72
N ASP A 305 -5.60 37.02 -16.77
CA ASP A 305 -6.26 35.90 -17.45
C ASP A 305 -7.14 35.17 -16.45
N VAL A 306 -8.37 35.63 -16.30
CA VAL A 306 -9.37 35.15 -15.36
C VAL A 306 -10.61 34.76 -16.15
N ASP A 307 -10.99 33.49 -16.06
CA ASP A 307 -12.16 32.94 -16.72
C ASP A 307 -13.18 32.45 -15.67
N ILE A 308 -14.45 32.71 -15.89
CA ILE A 308 -15.53 32.14 -15.09
C ILE A 308 -15.89 30.79 -15.72
N GLU A 309 -15.45 29.71 -15.09
CA GLU A 309 -15.72 28.36 -15.56
C GLU A 309 -17.18 27.95 -15.33
N LEU A 310 -17.70 28.26 -14.15
CA LEU A 310 -19.07 27.96 -13.75
C LEU A 310 -19.66 29.15 -12.97
N ALA A 311 -20.65 29.81 -13.56
CA ALA A 311 -21.30 30.94 -12.91
C ALA A 311 -22.31 30.50 -11.82
N SER A 312 -22.37 31.21 -10.72
CA SER A 312 -23.30 30.97 -9.60
C SER A 312 -24.79 31.02 -10.03
N ALA A 313 -25.08 31.73 -11.11
CA ALA A 313 -26.42 31.80 -11.70
C ALA A 313 -26.88 30.45 -12.29
N ASP A 314 -25.93 29.64 -12.77
CA ASP A 314 -26.16 28.30 -13.30
C ASP A 314 -26.04 27.21 -12.21
N PHE A 315 -25.46 27.60 -11.09
CA PHE A 315 -25.19 26.75 -9.94
C PHE A 315 -25.63 27.44 -8.65
N ALA A 316 -26.61 26.92 -7.96
CA ALA A 316 -26.90 27.37 -6.59
C ALA A 316 -25.79 26.85 -5.67
N PHE A 317 -24.64 27.52 -5.70
CA PHE A 317 -23.57 27.23 -4.74
C PHE A 317 -24.05 27.72 -3.35
N ALA A 318 -24.07 26.84 -2.36
CA ALA A 318 -24.22 27.30 -0.98
C ALA A 318 -22.89 27.95 -0.61
N THR A 319 -22.85 29.28 -0.66
CA THR A 319 -21.69 30.16 -0.40
C THR A 319 -20.97 29.91 0.94
N THR A 320 -21.45 28.98 1.75
CA THR A 320 -20.94 28.72 3.10
C THR A 320 -20.11 27.45 3.24
N SER A 321 -20.11 26.53 2.27
CA SER A 321 -19.37 25.26 2.45
C SER A 321 -18.06 25.17 1.69
N GLY A 322 -17.86 25.94 0.62
CA GLY A 322 -16.59 25.97 -0.13
C GLY A 322 -16.12 24.60 -0.67
N GLN A 323 -16.99 23.59 -0.61
CA GLN A 323 -16.63 22.21 -0.88
C GLN A 323 -16.85 21.91 -2.36
N PHE A 324 -15.76 21.88 -3.10
CA PHE A 324 -15.76 21.45 -4.48
C PHE A 324 -14.53 20.58 -4.77
N ALA A 325 -14.64 19.76 -5.80
CA ALA A 325 -13.53 19.01 -6.34
C ALA A 325 -13.49 19.17 -7.85
N ILE A 326 -12.30 19.19 -8.41
CA ILE A 326 -12.07 19.18 -9.86
C ILE A 326 -11.45 17.84 -10.20
N SER A 327 -11.91 17.24 -11.30
CA SER A 327 -11.30 16.03 -11.82
C SER A 327 -9.88 16.30 -12.32
N HIS A 328 -9.05 15.27 -12.29
CA HIS A 328 -7.65 15.36 -12.69
C HIS A 328 -7.42 15.74 -14.16
N ASP A 329 -8.43 15.56 -15.01
CA ASP A 329 -8.42 16.04 -16.40
C ASP A 329 -9.09 17.42 -16.57
N GLY A 330 -9.58 18.04 -15.48
CA GLY A 330 -10.27 19.31 -15.46
C GLY A 330 -11.60 19.32 -16.21
N LEU A 331 -12.12 18.15 -16.67
CA LEU A 331 -13.37 18.06 -17.42
C LEU A 331 -14.59 18.02 -16.51
N PHE A 332 -14.45 17.56 -15.28
CA PHE A 332 -15.55 17.41 -14.33
C PHE A 332 -15.31 18.23 -13.07
N MET A 333 -16.39 18.77 -12.56
CA MET A 333 -16.41 19.47 -11.28
C MET A 333 -17.53 18.92 -10.44
N ALA A 334 -17.24 18.60 -9.19
CA ALA A 334 -18.22 18.13 -8.22
C ALA A 334 -18.43 19.17 -7.14
N ASP A 335 -19.69 19.38 -6.73
CA ASP A 335 -20.08 20.30 -5.66
C ASP A 335 -21.22 19.72 -4.81
N VAL A 336 -21.48 20.37 -3.68
CA VAL A 336 -22.57 20.02 -2.73
C VAL A 336 -23.58 21.16 -2.69
N PRO A 337 -24.57 21.20 -3.61
CA PRO A 337 -25.54 22.29 -3.68
C PRO A 337 -26.45 22.37 -2.46
N THR A 338 -26.77 21.23 -1.86
CA THR A 338 -27.56 21.13 -0.62
C THR A 338 -27.12 19.92 0.18
N ALA A 339 -27.35 19.91 1.48
CA ALA A 339 -26.99 18.78 2.34
C ALA A 339 -27.58 17.46 1.79
N GLY A 340 -26.74 16.44 1.65
CA GLY A 340 -27.13 15.14 1.11
C GLY A 340 -27.30 15.06 -0.41
N VAL A 341 -26.89 16.08 -1.16
CA VAL A 341 -26.91 16.07 -2.62
C VAL A 341 -25.53 16.39 -3.16
N VAL A 342 -24.97 15.49 -3.95
CA VAL A 342 -23.75 15.71 -4.72
C VAL A 342 -24.13 15.96 -6.19
N ARG A 343 -23.55 16.97 -6.78
CA ARG A 343 -23.73 17.27 -8.20
C ARG A 343 -22.38 17.21 -8.90
N VAL A 344 -22.38 16.62 -10.08
CA VAL A 344 -21.20 16.60 -10.97
C VAL A 344 -21.57 17.28 -12.28
N THR A 345 -20.71 18.16 -12.72
CA THR A 345 -20.88 18.96 -13.93
C THR A 345 -19.70 18.72 -14.86
N ASN A 346 -19.98 18.53 -16.14
CA ASN A 346 -18.96 18.61 -17.17
C ASN A 346 -18.70 20.07 -17.52
N VAL A 347 -17.46 20.54 -17.37
CA VAL A 347 -17.07 21.95 -17.53
C VAL A 347 -17.23 22.42 -18.97
N GLU A 348 -16.97 21.59 -19.98
CA GLU A 348 -17.07 21.94 -21.39
C GLU A 348 -18.52 22.01 -21.87
N THR A 349 -19.30 20.97 -21.59
CA THR A 349 -20.69 20.87 -22.06
C THR A 349 -21.68 21.63 -21.19
N LYS A 350 -21.27 22.04 -19.97
CA LYS A 350 -22.10 22.65 -18.90
C LYS A 350 -23.29 21.76 -18.48
N LEU A 351 -23.24 20.48 -18.79
CA LEU A 351 -24.27 19.52 -18.39
C LEU A 351 -23.96 18.95 -17.01
N SER A 352 -24.96 18.94 -16.15
CA SER A 352 -24.82 18.45 -14.76
C SER A 352 -25.79 17.31 -14.45
N GLN A 353 -25.39 16.49 -13.48
CA GLN A 353 -26.26 15.53 -12.84
C GLN A 353 -26.13 15.64 -11.33
N SER A 354 -27.29 15.66 -10.65
CA SER A 354 -27.34 15.62 -9.18
C SER A 354 -27.71 14.22 -8.71
N PHE A 355 -27.04 13.77 -7.66
CA PHE A 355 -27.33 12.51 -7.00
C PHE A 355 -27.74 12.78 -5.56
N ASN A 356 -28.94 12.28 -5.19
CA ASN A 356 -29.44 12.41 -3.83
C ASN A 356 -29.00 11.20 -3.01
N LEU A 357 -28.11 11.44 -2.07
CA LEU A 357 -27.52 10.41 -1.20
C LEU A 357 -28.50 9.93 -0.11
N GLY A 358 -29.57 10.70 0.13
CA GLY A 358 -30.55 10.39 1.16
C GLY A 358 -30.54 11.34 2.34
N ALA A 359 -31.61 11.27 3.15
CA ALA A 359 -31.74 12.12 4.34
C ALA A 359 -30.78 11.65 5.43
N GLY A 360 -30.02 12.59 5.97
CA GLY A 360 -29.09 12.35 7.09
C GLY A 360 -27.61 12.19 6.69
N ILE A 361 -27.30 12.20 5.40
CA ILE A 361 -25.89 12.21 4.94
C ILE A 361 -25.41 13.67 4.87
N THR A 362 -24.28 13.92 5.49
CA THR A 362 -23.62 15.24 5.46
C THR A 362 -22.27 15.07 4.78
N VAL A 363 -22.17 15.60 3.56
CA VAL A 363 -20.95 15.50 2.74
C VAL A 363 -19.95 16.54 3.21
N ASP A 364 -18.74 16.09 3.48
CA ASP A 364 -17.56 16.91 3.69
C ASP A 364 -16.42 16.38 2.83
N LYS A 365 -15.57 17.26 2.32
CA LYS A 365 -14.43 16.96 1.46
C LYS A 365 -14.76 16.01 0.30
N LEU A 366 -14.63 16.50 -0.89
CA LEU A 366 -14.82 15.78 -2.15
C LEU A 366 -13.48 15.61 -2.84
N THR A 367 -13.28 14.46 -3.51
CA THR A 367 -12.12 14.25 -4.38
C THR A 367 -12.46 13.22 -5.46
N PHE A 368 -11.97 13.43 -6.68
CA PHE A 368 -12.12 12.49 -7.78
C PHE A 368 -11.02 11.42 -7.76
N SER A 369 -11.35 10.23 -8.24
CA SER A 369 -10.35 9.23 -8.62
C SER A 369 -9.57 9.69 -9.86
N ALA A 370 -8.38 9.14 -10.04
CA ALA A 370 -7.52 9.50 -11.18
C ALA A 370 -8.11 9.16 -12.55
N ASP A 371 -8.99 8.15 -12.61
CA ASP A 371 -9.67 7.74 -13.85
C ASP A 371 -11.04 8.43 -14.04
N ASN A 372 -11.41 9.33 -13.13
CA ASN A 372 -12.69 10.03 -13.11
C ASN A 372 -13.93 9.12 -13.06
N GLN A 373 -13.76 7.86 -12.64
CA GLN A 373 -14.88 6.92 -12.53
C GLN A 373 -15.47 6.87 -11.12
N GLU A 374 -14.80 7.45 -10.14
CA GLU A 374 -15.23 7.46 -8.76
C GLU A 374 -15.08 8.85 -8.15
N LEU A 375 -16.04 9.22 -7.31
CA LEU A 375 -15.98 10.40 -6.47
C LEU A 375 -16.01 9.96 -5.01
N MET A 376 -15.00 10.34 -4.24
CA MET A 376 -14.91 10.02 -2.82
C MET A 376 -15.34 11.21 -1.98
N TYR A 377 -15.98 10.95 -0.84
CA TYR A 377 -16.37 11.98 0.12
C TYR A 377 -16.42 11.44 1.55
N ILE A 378 -16.36 12.35 2.50
CA ILE A 378 -16.55 12.05 3.91
C ILE A 378 -18.02 12.30 4.27
N ASP A 379 -18.66 11.30 4.85
CA ASP A 379 -19.97 11.43 5.49
C ASP A 379 -19.75 11.70 6.97
N THR A 380 -19.91 12.95 7.39
CA THR A 380 -19.67 13.35 8.78
C THR A 380 -20.75 12.85 9.73
N ALA A 381 -21.96 12.58 9.24
CA ALA A 381 -23.06 12.06 10.07
C ALA A 381 -22.82 10.62 10.52
N GLU A 382 -22.20 9.80 9.68
CA GLU A 382 -21.90 8.41 9.99
C GLU A 382 -20.40 8.17 10.26
N SER A 383 -19.58 9.22 10.27
CA SER A 383 -18.12 9.14 10.40
C SER A 383 -17.52 8.13 9.45
N ALA A 384 -17.92 8.19 8.18
CA ALA A 384 -17.58 7.22 7.15
C ALA A 384 -17.01 7.89 5.91
N ILE A 385 -16.11 7.19 5.22
CA ILE A 385 -15.71 7.52 3.86
C ILE A 385 -16.63 6.76 2.92
N ARG A 386 -17.16 7.45 1.92
CA ARG A 386 -18.07 6.89 0.92
C ARG A 386 -17.52 7.14 -0.48
N ARG A 387 -17.93 6.27 -1.37
CA ARG A 387 -17.58 6.30 -2.79
C ARG A 387 -18.84 6.36 -3.62
N LEU A 388 -18.85 7.23 -4.59
CA LEU A 388 -19.90 7.38 -5.57
C LEU A 388 -19.35 7.00 -6.94
N ASP A 389 -19.80 5.87 -7.47
CA ASP A 389 -19.38 5.41 -8.78
C ASP A 389 -19.96 6.32 -9.86
N MET A 390 -19.14 6.75 -10.81
CA MET A 390 -19.48 7.67 -11.87
C MET A 390 -19.11 7.10 -13.24
N GLN A 391 -19.93 7.37 -14.22
CA GLN A 391 -19.59 7.15 -15.62
C GLN A 391 -19.29 8.50 -16.26
N PRO A 392 -18.03 8.78 -16.65
CA PRO A 392 -17.67 10.01 -17.34
C PRO A 392 -18.28 10.07 -18.73
N GLY A 393 -18.52 11.27 -19.25
CA GLY A 393 -19.10 11.52 -20.58
C GLY A 393 -19.58 12.97 -20.68
N ASP A 394 -20.16 13.34 -21.82
CA ASP A 394 -20.72 14.69 -22.04
C ASP A 394 -21.70 15.11 -20.93
N GLN A 395 -22.50 14.16 -20.47
CA GLN A 395 -23.29 14.28 -19.27
C GLN A 395 -22.84 13.17 -18.29
N PRO A 396 -22.18 13.51 -17.19
CA PRO A 396 -21.71 12.54 -16.21
C PRO A 396 -22.89 11.80 -15.58
N ARG A 397 -22.76 10.50 -15.37
CA ARG A 397 -23.78 9.67 -14.72
C ARG A 397 -23.24 9.14 -13.40
N LEU A 398 -23.95 9.44 -12.33
CA LEU A 398 -23.68 8.90 -11.01
C LEU A 398 -24.48 7.60 -10.84
N LEU A 399 -23.79 6.50 -10.53
CA LEU A 399 -24.36 5.15 -10.61
C LEU A 399 -24.74 4.60 -9.24
N LYS A 400 -23.79 4.56 -8.30
CA LYS A 400 -23.97 3.86 -7.03
C LYS A 400 -23.17 4.55 -5.94
N ASP A 401 -23.75 4.69 -4.75
CA ASP A 401 -23.08 5.13 -3.54
C ASP A 401 -22.74 3.93 -2.64
N VAL A 402 -21.49 3.82 -2.23
CA VAL A 402 -20.97 2.70 -1.45
C VAL A 402 -20.18 3.22 -0.25
N LYS A 403 -20.51 2.70 0.93
CA LYS A 403 -19.74 2.97 2.15
C LYS A 403 -18.42 2.21 2.11
N VAL A 404 -17.33 2.93 2.24
CA VAL A 404 -15.96 2.44 2.07
C VAL A 404 -15.34 2.07 3.38
N HIS A 405 -15.29 3.01 4.29
CA HIS A 405 -14.63 2.87 5.56
C HIS A 405 -15.42 3.62 6.63
N VAL A 406 -15.45 3.08 7.85
CA VAL A 406 -16.11 3.70 9.00
C VAL A 406 -15.06 3.94 10.06
N ALA A 407 -15.04 5.15 10.63
CA ALA A 407 -14.15 5.47 11.74
C ALA A 407 -14.44 4.58 12.96
N SER A 408 -13.41 4.27 13.70
CA SER A 408 -13.53 3.44 14.91
C SER A 408 -14.04 4.21 16.14
N GLY A 409 -14.12 5.54 16.06
CA GLY A 409 -14.52 6.45 17.13
C GLY A 409 -15.56 7.48 16.69
N ALA A 410 -15.90 8.39 17.60
CA ALA A 410 -16.99 9.35 17.42
C ALA A 410 -16.57 10.64 16.70
N GLN A 411 -15.24 10.94 16.61
CA GLN A 411 -14.74 12.17 15.99
C GLN A 411 -14.60 12.06 14.46
N GLY A 412 -14.49 10.83 13.94
CA GLY A 412 -14.48 10.56 12.51
C GLY A 412 -13.18 10.96 11.79
N PHE A 413 -13.30 11.21 10.49
CA PHE A 413 -12.20 11.61 9.64
C PHE A 413 -12.14 13.11 9.41
N SER A 414 -10.95 13.64 9.18
CA SER A 414 -10.77 14.99 8.65
C SER A 414 -9.81 14.94 7.46
N GLY A 415 -10.22 15.62 6.40
CA GLY A 415 -9.46 15.66 5.17
C GLY A 415 -9.47 14.34 4.40
N LEU A 416 -9.45 14.48 3.10
CA LEU A 416 -9.46 13.40 2.13
C LEU A 416 -8.57 13.84 0.97
N SER A 417 -7.51 13.10 0.72
CA SER A 417 -6.68 13.29 -0.45
C SER A 417 -6.66 11.98 -1.24
N LEU A 418 -7.15 12.07 -2.45
CA LEU A 418 -7.06 11.00 -3.43
C LEU A 418 -6.24 11.59 -4.56
N ASP A 419 -5.00 11.21 -4.62
CA ASP A 419 -4.10 11.86 -5.55
C ASP A 419 -4.25 11.31 -6.96
N GLY A 420 -4.40 12.21 -7.93
CA GLY A 420 -4.41 11.91 -9.36
C GLY A 420 -3.04 11.62 -9.96
N GLY A 421 -2.01 11.75 -9.18
CA GLY A 421 -0.64 11.54 -9.61
C GLY A 421 -0.20 10.08 -9.51
N SER A 422 1.07 9.85 -9.52
CA SER A 422 1.74 8.54 -9.63
C SER A 422 1.35 7.58 -8.51
N HIS A 423 0.23 6.91 -8.66
CA HIS A 423 -0.27 5.93 -7.70
C HIS A 423 0.53 4.65 -7.77
N ARG A 424 1.37 4.45 -6.78
CA ARG A 424 2.11 3.20 -6.61
C ARG A 424 1.24 2.19 -5.90
N ALA A 425 1.10 1.01 -6.46
CA ALA A 425 0.56 -0.09 -5.69
C ALA A 425 1.61 -0.59 -4.70
N TYR A 426 1.26 -0.61 -3.41
CA TYR A 426 2.09 -1.16 -2.34
C TYR A 426 1.62 -2.57 -2.01
N PHE A 427 2.53 -3.51 -2.05
CA PHE A 427 2.28 -4.88 -1.66
C PHE A 427 3.14 -5.24 -0.47
N ARG A 428 2.48 -5.59 0.63
CA ARG A 428 3.15 -6.11 1.82
C ARG A 428 3.37 -7.61 1.66
N ILE A 429 4.61 -8.03 1.71
CA ILE A 429 5.02 -9.42 1.59
C ILE A 429 5.63 -9.85 2.91
N HIS A 430 5.04 -10.86 3.53
CA HIS A 430 5.63 -11.49 4.71
C HIS A 430 6.71 -12.46 4.24
N ASN A 431 7.97 -12.13 4.51
CA ASN A 431 9.15 -12.76 3.92
C ASN A 431 10.04 -13.50 4.92
N GLY A 432 9.55 -13.77 6.11
CA GLY A 432 10.32 -14.48 7.13
C GLY A 432 9.47 -15.27 8.12
N PRO A 433 10.08 -16.04 9.02
CA PRO A 433 9.38 -16.86 10.01
C PRO A 433 8.73 -16.05 11.15
N ASP A 434 9.17 -14.80 11.38
CA ASP A 434 8.73 -13.96 12.48
C ASP A 434 7.78 -12.85 12.02
N ALA A 435 6.86 -12.42 12.89
CA ALA A 435 5.80 -11.46 12.57
C ALA A 435 6.29 -10.08 12.07
N ALA A 436 7.52 -9.68 12.42
CA ALA A 436 8.09 -8.40 12.02
C ALA A 436 8.87 -8.44 10.69
N GLN A 437 8.98 -9.60 10.05
CA GLN A 437 9.76 -9.78 8.82
C GLN A 437 8.88 -9.56 7.61
N GLU A 438 8.75 -8.29 7.22
CA GLU A 438 7.94 -7.84 6.10
C GLU A 438 8.77 -7.04 5.10
N SER A 439 8.46 -7.17 3.83
CA SER A 439 8.98 -6.34 2.75
C SER A 439 7.83 -5.68 2.01
N PHE A 440 8.06 -4.48 1.53
CA PHE A 440 7.12 -3.78 0.66
C PHE A 440 7.66 -3.79 -0.76
N VAL A 441 6.81 -4.15 -1.71
CA VAL A 441 7.05 -4.02 -3.15
C VAL A 441 6.16 -2.91 -3.66
N THR A 442 6.74 -1.99 -4.41
CA THR A 442 6.02 -0.88 -5.02
C THR A 442 6.03 -1.03 -6.54
N THR A 443 4.87 -0.89 -7.15
CA THR A 443 4.75 -0.86 -8.61
C THR A 443 4.32 0.53 -9.06
N GLY A 444 4.82 0.99 -10.21
CA GLY A 444 4.49 2.29 -10.76
C GLY A 444 3.10 2.36 -11.38
N ASP A 445 2.63 3.56 -11.60
CA ASP A 445 1.40 3.85 -12.34
C ASP A 445 1.74 4.15 -13.82
N VAL A 446 0.94 3.60 -14.73
CA VAL A 446 1.07 3.83 -16.18
C VAL A 446 -0.23 4.36 -16.79
N ARG A 447 -1.12 4.93 -15.99
CA ARG A 447 -2.33 5.57 -16.50
C ARG A 447 -2.00 6.82 -17.30
N LEU A 448 -2.88 7.17 -18.25
CA LEU A 448 -2.66 8.28 -19.18
C LEU A 448 -2.35 9.61 -18.48
N LEU A 449 -3.01 9.85 -17.35
CA LEU A 449 -2.82 11.05 -16.55
C LEU A 449 -1.41 11.11 -15.94
N THR A 450 -1.00 10.04 -15.29
CA THR A 450 0.34 9.92 -14.67
C THR A 450 1.45 10.01 -15.70
N LEU A 451 1.18 9.53 -16.92
CA LEU A 451 2.10 9.63 -18.04
C LEU A 451 2.11 11.02 -18.70
N GLY A 452 1.20 11.93 -18.30
CA GLY A 452 1.08 13.28 -18.88
C GLY A 452 0.59 13.30 -20.33
N ILE A 453 0.00 12.20 -20.82
CA ILE A 453 -0.44 12.06 -22.22
C ILE A 453 -1.96 12.10 -22.38
N ALA A 454 -2.71 12.29 -21.30
CA ALA A 454 -4.18 12.24 -21.32
C ALA A 454 -4.81 13.20 -22.33
N ARG A 455 -4.26 14.41 -22.47
CA ARG A 455 -4.76 15.47 -23.36
C ARG A 455 -3.94 15.71 -24.61
N THR A 456 -2.92 14.91 -24.89
CA THR A 456 -2.11 15.09 -26.09
C THR A 456 -2.92 14.75 -27.35
N SER A 457 -2.73 15.56 -28.39
CA SER A 457 -3.28 15.43 -29.74
C SER A 457 -2.17 15.64 -30.76
N ILE A 458 -2.33 15.14 -31.98
CA ILE A 458 -1.40 15.30 -33.09
C ILE A 458 -2.06 15.89 -34.35
N ASP A 459 -3.20 16.58 -34.18
CA ASP A 459 -3.96 17.20 -35.29
C ASP A 459 -3.22 18.34 -35.98
N THR A 460 -2.41 19.11 -35.22
CA THR A 460 -1.58 20.19 -35.72
C THR A 460 -0.08 19.87 -35.58
N ILE A 461 0.79 20.64 -36.27
CA ILE A 461 2.24 20.45 -36.21
C ILE A 461 2.75 20.77 -34.79
N GLU A 462 2.23 21.84 -34.21
CA GLU A 462 2.56 22.30 -32.86
C GLU A 462 2.15 21.25 -31.82
N GLU A 463 0.91 20.80 -31.84
CA GLU A 463 0.42 19.75 -30.95
C GLU A 463 1.19 18.45 -31.12
N ALA A 464 1.51 18.04 -32.35
CA ALA A 464 2.33 16.86 -32.60
C ALA A 464 3.73 16.96 -32.00
N SER A 465 4.34 18.16 -32.03
CA SER A 465 5.64 18.40 -31.38
C SER A 465 5.55 18.33 -29.86
N ASP A 466 4.48 18.86 -29.27
CA ASP A 466 4.28 18.82 -27.82
C ASP A 466 3.87 17.42 -27.35
N ALA A 467 3.03 16.74 -28.11
CA ALA A 467 2.72 15.32 -27.88
C ALA A 467 3.97 14.43 -27.90
N LEU A 468 4.91 14.70 -28.85
CA LEU A 468 6.16 13.96 -28.91
C LEU A 468 6.99 14.14 -27.63
N LYS A 469 7.09 15.37 -27.10
CA LYS A 469 7.80 15.64 -25.84
C LYS A 469 7.13 14.91 -24.67
N ALA A 470 5.80 14.98 -24.57
CA ALA A 470 5.04 14.30 -23.53
C ALA A 470 5.23 12.77 -23.58
N VAL A 471 5.16 12.18 -24.78
CA VAL A 471 5.37 10.74 -24.97
C VAL A 471 6.81 10.33 -24.65
N GLN A 472 7.81 11.14 -24.99
CA GLN A 472 9.20 10.89 -24.59
C GLN A 472 9.36 10.88 -23.06
N SER A 473 8.78 11.87 -22.38
CA SER A 473 8.78 11.92 -20.91
C SER A 473 8.06 10.69 -20.30
N ALA A 474 6.97 10.25 -20.93
CA ALA A 474 6.24 9.05 -20.50
C ALA A 474 7.09 7.76 -20.66
N ILE A 475 7.83 7.63 -21.78
CA ILE A 475 8.76 6.50 -22.00
C ILE A 475 9.85 6.48 -20.93
N ASP A 476 10.45 7.63 -20.64
CA ASP A 476 11.47 7.77 -19.60
C ASP A 476 10.90 7.39 -18.22
N PHE A 477 9.71 7.88 -17.90
CA PHE A 477 9.03 7.54 -16.66
C PHE A 477 8.79 6.03 -16.53
N VAL A 478 8.20 5.38 -17.54
CA VAL A 478 7.96 3.92 -17.52
C VAL A 478 9.27 3.16 -17.40
N SER A 479 10.33 3.59 -18.08
CA SER A 479 11.65 2.98 -17.99
C SER A 479 12.22 3.04 -16.57
N VAL A 480 12.08 4.18 -15.88
CA VAL A 480 12.48 4.33 -14.47
C VAL A 480 11.65 3.42 -13.56
N GLN A 481 10.34 3.32 -13.76
CA GLN A 481 9.50 2.44 -12.96
C GLN A 481 9.88 0.96 -13.16
N ARG A 482 10.15 0.54 -14.39
CA ARG A 482 10.64 -0.81 -14.69
C ARG A 482 12.00 -1.09 -14.06
N ALA A 483 12.92 -0.13 -14.08
CA ALA A 483 14.21 -0.26 -13.40
C ALA A 483 14.04 -0.45 -11.88
N LYS A 484 13.11 0.28 -11.26
CA LYS A 484 12.75 0.09 -9.84
C LYS A 484 12.19 -1.30 -9.57
N LEU A 485 11.27 -1.78 -10.42
CA LEU A 485 10.75 -3.16 -10.32
C LEU A 485 11.85 -4.20 -10.45
N GLY A 486 12.81 -4.01 -11.36
CA GLY A 486 13.98 -4.88 -11.50
C GLY A 486 14.85 -4.91 -10.24
N ALA A 487 15.04 -3.76 -9.58
CA ALA A 487 15.74 -3.68 -8.30
C ALA A 487 14.99 -4.41 -7.18
N GLU A 488 13.66 -4.25 -7.12
CA GLU A 488 12.81 -4.97 -6.17
C GLU A 488 12.83 -6.50 -6.41
N ALA A 489 12.77 -6.92 -7.67
CA ALA A 489 12.90 -8.33 -8.04
C ALA A 489 14.22 -8.91 -7.54
N SER A 490 15.33 -8.22 -7.79
CA SER A 490 16.65 -8.63 -7.31
C SER A 490 16.73 -8.72 -5.78
N ARG A 491 16.14 -7.75 -5.07
CA ARG A 491 16.07 -7.77 -3.60
C ARG A 491 15.29 -8.98 -3.09
N ILE A 492 14.17 -9.28 -3.72
CA ILE A 492 13.32 -10.43 -3.39
C ILE A 492 14.06 -11.75 -3.67
N ASP A 493 14.79 -11.84 -4.78
CA ASP A 493 15.61 -13.02 -5.11
C ASP A 493 16.69 -13.27 -4.06
N HIS A 494 17.40 -12.24 -3.61
CA HIS A 494 18.37 -12.37 -2.53
C HIS A 494 17.72 -12.79 -1.20
N THR A 495 16.52 -12.27 -0.90
CA THR A 495 15.77 -12.68 0.30
C THR A 495 15.34 -14.14 0.20
N TYR A 496 14.91 -14.58 -0.96
CA TYR A 496 14.54 -15.98 -1.23
C TYR A 496 15.72 -16.93 -1.00
N GLU A 497 16.89 -16.61 -1.56
CA GLU A 497 18.10 -17.41 -1.36
C GLU A 497 18.56 -17.43 0.11
N ALA A 498 18.46 -16.28 0.80
CA ALA A 498 18.80 -16.21 2.23
C ALA A 498 17.86 -17.08 3.06
N LEU A 499 16.56 -17.10 2.72
CA LEU A 499 15.56 -17.89 3.42
C LEU A 499 15.74 -19.39 3.17
N ILE A 500 16.16 -19.81 1.96
CA ILE A 500 16.54 -21.21 1.68
C ILE A 500 17.69 -21.63 2.61
N ARG A 501 18.78 -20.86 2.61
CA ARG A 501 19.94 -21.16 3.46
C ARG A 501 19.60 -21.18 4.96
N TYR A 502 18.74 -20.28 5.37
CA TYR A 502 18.24 -20.25 6.74
C TYR A 502 17.45 -21.51 7.07
N ASN A 503 16.54 -21.92 6.17
CA ASN A 503 15.73 -23.13 6.34
C ASN A 503 16.59 -24.39 6.42
N ASP A 504 17.57 -24.53 5.51
CA ASP A 504 18.51 -25.66 5.50
C ASP A 504 19.31 -25.75 6.81
N ASN A 505 19.78 -24.61 7.35
CA ASN A 505 20.51 -24.57 8.61
C ASN A 505 19.62 -24.97 9.80
N ILE A 506 18.38 -24.51 9.84
CA ILE A 506 17.43 -24.89 10.92
C ILE A 506 17.03 -26.34 10.81
N GLU A 507 16.79 -26.85 9.61
CA GLU A 507 16.46 -28.25 9.37
C GLU A 507 17.61 -29.17 9.80
N GLN A 508 18.86 -28.79 9.49
CA GLN A 508 20.03 -29.50 9.98
C GLN A 508 20.17 -29.43 11.51
N ALA A 509 19.89 -28.28 12.11
CA ALA A 509 19.91 -28.13 13.57
C ALA A 509 18.80 -28.97 14.25
N GLU A 510 17.62 -29.02 13.67
CA GLU A 510 16.48 -29.84 14.14
C GLU A 510 16.82 -31.34 14.02
N SER A 511 17.36 -31.76 12.87
CA SER A 511 17.81 -33.14 12.64
C SER A 511 18.86 -33.56 13.66
N ASN A 512 19.86 -32.73 13.93
CA ASN A 512 20.89 -33.02 14.96
C ASN A 512 20.31 -33.19 16.38
N LEU A 513 19.20 -32.50 16.69
CA LEU A 513 18.54 -32.63 17.98
C LEU A 513 17.61 -33.84 18.04
N ARG A 514 16.90 -34.12 16.96
CA ARG A 514 15.76 -35.03 16.96
C ARG A 514 16.05 -36.41 16.37
N ASP A 515 16.87 -36.48 15.33
CA ASP A 515 17.11 -37.71 14.62
C ASP A 515 17.99 -38.66 15.40
N THR A 516 17.69 -39.94 15.28
CA THR A 516 18.47 -41.00 15.87
C THR A 516 19.57 -41.47 14.94
N ASP A 517 20.80 -41.51 15.42
CA ASP A 517 21.88 -42.24 14.76
C ASP A 517 21.55 -43.74 14.80
N VAL A 518 21.05 -44.23 13.69
CA VAL A 518 20.57 -45.64 13.55
C VAL A 518 21.67 -46.64 13.82
N VAL A 519 22.92 -46.34 13.44
CA VAL A 519 24.06 -47.28 13.65
C VAL A 519 24.36 -47.38 15.13
N LYS A 520 24.47 -46.26 15.81
CA LYS A 520 24.74 -46.22 17.26
C LYS A 520 23.61 -46.82 18.08
N GLU A 521 22.37 -46.48 17.76
CA GLU A 521 21.20 -46.96 18.48
C GLU A 521 20.95 -48.46 18.22
N SER A 522 21.25 -48.98 17.01
CA SER A 522 21.19 -50.41 16.71
C SER A 522 22.21 -51.21 17.53
N ALA A 523 23.43 -50.69 17.65
CA ALA A 523 24.46 -51.31 18.51
C ALA A 523 24.01 -51.30 19.98
N SER A 524 23.44 -50.21 20.46
CA SER A 524 22.87 -50.08 21.81
C SER A 524 21.70 -51.06 22.04
N MET A 525 20.82 -51.18 21.07
CA MET A 525 19.70 -52.14 21.12
C MET A 525 20.19 -53.57 21.25
N LEU A 526 21.19 -54.02 20.48
CA LEU A 526 21.78 -55.36 20.59
C LEU A 526 22.40 -55.60 21.96
N GLU A 527 23.12 -54.59 22.50
CA GLU A 527 23.67 -54.68 23.85
C GLU A 527 22.56 -54.84 24.90
N LEU A 528 21.52 -54.04 24.81
CA LEU A 528 20.35 -54.11 25.71
C LEU A 528 19.59 -55.44 25.58
N GLN A 529 19.50 -55.99 24.38
CA GLN A 529 18.90 -57.30 24.13
C GLN A 529 19.70 -58.42 24.84
N VAL A 530 21.05 -58.37 24.71
CA VAL A 530 21.93 -59.33 25.43
C VAL A 530 21.78 -59.15 26.94
N ARG A 531 21.82 -57.94 27.44
CA ARG A 531 21.61 -57.63 28.87
C ARG A 531 20.25 -58.13 29.38
N HIS A 532 19.18 -57.94 28.61
CA HIS A 532 17.84 -58.42 28.98
C HIS A 532 17.78 -59.94 29.04
N GLN A 533 18.39 -60.63 28.07
CA GLN A 533 18.49 -62.10 28.07
C GLN A 533 19.30 -62.61 29.30
N ALA A 534 20.43 -61.99 29.58
CA ALA A 534 21.25 -62.30 30.73
C ALA A 534 20.48 -62.07 32.06
N ALA A 535 19.76 -60.95 32.16
CA ALA A 535 18.97 -60.64 33.35
C ALA A 535 17.84 -61.66 33.60
N ILE A 536 17.19 -62.14 32.52
CA ILE A 536 16.17 -63.23 32.61
C ILE A 536 16.84 -64.51 33.09
N ALA A 537 18.02 -64.88 32.57
CA ALA A 537 18.74 -66.07 33.00
C ALA A 537 19.13 -66.01 34.49
N ILE A 538 19.65 -64.85 34.95
CA ILE A 538 20.00 -64.58 36.36
C ILE A 538 18.69 -64.68 37.24
N MET A 539 17.55 -64.14 36.76
CA MET A 539 16.29 -64.21 37.46
C MET A 539 15.80 -65.67 37.64
N ALA A 540 15.95 -66.47 36.59
CA ALA A 540 15.65 -67.92 36.68
C ALA A 540 16.55 -68.58 37.70
N GLN A 541 17.84 -68.28 37.76
CA GLN A 541 18.82 -68.78 38.73
C GLN A 541 18.50 -68.29 40.17
N ALA A 542 18.17 -67.04 40.36
CA ALA A 542 17.80 -66.47 41.67
C ALA A 542 16.51 -67.09 42.23
N ASN A 543 15.57 -67.48 41.36
CA ASN A 543 14.36 -68.16 41.74
C ASN A 543 14.61 -69.64 42.15
N GLN A 544 15.71 -70.28 41.70
CA GLN A 544 16.12 -71.61 42.07
C GLN A 544 16.92 -71.66 43.39
N GLN A 545 17.59 -70.57 43.81
CA GLN A 545 18.34 -70.58 45.06
C GLN A 545 17.59 -70.97 46.31
N PRO A 546 16.35 -70.56 46.56
CA PRO A 546 15.62 -71.00 47.77
C PRO A 546 15.38 -72.51 47.79
N SER A 547 15.18 -73.15 46.64
CA SER A 547 14.97 -74.59 46.54
C SER A 547 16.23 -75.40 46.82
N THR A 548 17.42 -74.88 46.41
CA THR A 548 18.70 -75.51 46.72
C THR A 548 19.04 -75.42 48.22
N VAL A 549 18.75 -74.29 48.87
CA VAL A 549 18.91 -74.09 50.30
C VAL A 549 17.97 -75.00 51.09
N LEU A 550 16.72 -75.17 50.65
CA LEU A 550 15.78 -76.12 51.26
C LEU A 550 16.25 -77.55 51.13
N ARG A 551 16.88 -77.95 50.01
CA ARG A 551 17.47 -79.31 49.81
C ARG A 551 18.72 -79.54 50.64
N LEU A 552 19.46 -78.52 51.02
CA LEU A 552 20.63 -78.59 51.90
C LEU A 552 20.23 -78.67 53.41
N LEU A 553 18.99 -78.28 53.74
CA LEU A 553 18.45 -78.30 55.11
C LEU A 553 17.59 -79.55 55.42
N GLN A 554 17.36 -80.39 54.41
CA GLN A 554 16.80 -81.73 54.52
C GLN A 554 17.92 -82.77 54.55
#